data_6527aa3ecfbeb59ffaa15dfb046700af
#
_entry.id   6527aa3ecfbeb59ffaa15dfb046700af
#
_cell.length_a   1.000
_cell.length_b   1.000
_cell.length_c   1.000
_cell.angle_alpha   90.00
_cell.angle_beta   90.00
_cell.angle_gamma   90.00
#
_symmetry.space_group_name_H-M   'P 1'
#
loop_
_entity.id
_entity.type
_entity.pdbx_description
1 polymer ?
#
loop_
_entity_poly.entity_id
_entity_poly.type
_entity_poly.pdbx_seq_one_letter_code
_entity_poly.pdbx_strand_id
1 'polypeptide(L)'
;MEIHYTPKGVCSRQIDISVEDGVIQSVKFTGGCNGNTQGVAALAKGMKVKEYLDRCKGIHCGARPTSCPDQLAQALSQAVE
;
A
#
# COMPACT_ATOMS: atom_id res chain seq x y z
N MET A 1 -5.86 9.64 10.27
CA MET A 1 -5.72 8.24 10.73
C MET A 1 -4.39 7.67 10.29
N GLU A 2 -3.69 7.03 11.21
CA GLU A 2 -2.38 6.40 10.94
C GLU A 2 -2.55 4.89 10.90
N ILE A 3 -1.95 4.24 9.91
CA ILE A 3 -1.99 2.80 9.77
C ILE A 3 -0.55 2.27 9.76
N HIS A 4 -0.29 1.28 10.61
CA HIS A 4 1.00 0.59 10.66
C HIS A 4 0.74 -0.88 10.33
N TYR A 5 1.20 -1.33 9.18
CA TYR A 5 0.87 -2.64 8.67
C TYR A 5 2.14 -3.44 8.37
N THR A 6 2.15 -4.70 8.79
CA THR A 6 3.24 -5.63 8.48
C THR A 6 2.82 -6.49 7.30
N PRO A 7 3.35 -6.24 6.09
CA PRO A 7 2.96 -7.00 4.91
C PRO A 7 3.47 -8.43 4.97
N LYS A 8 2.79 -9.32 4.25
CA LYS A 8 3.14 -10.73 4.16
C LYS A 8 3.34 -11.14 2.71
N GLY A 9 4.30 -12.03 2.48
CA GLY A 9 4.55 -12.57 1.15
C GLY A 9 5.26 -11.62 0.20
N VAL A 10 5.83 -10.54 0.71
CA VAL A 10 6.56 -9.54 -0.08
C VAL A 10 7.86 -9.15 0.63
N CYS A 11 8.72 -8.42 -0.08
CA CYS A 11 10.03 -8.02 0.45
C CYS A 11 9.94 -6.92 1.50
N SER A 12 8.90 -6.09 1.46
CA SER A 12 8.72 -5.00 2.43
C SER A 12 8.48 -5.56 3.83
N ARG A 13 9.00 -4.89 4.85
CA ARG A 13 8.87 -5.31 6.23
C ARG A 13 7.82 -4.53 6.99
N GLN A 14 7.54 -3.30 6.56
CA GLN A 14 6.60 -2.42 7.23
C GLN A 14 6.01 -1.44 6.23
N ILE A 15 4.72 -1.13 6.39
CA ILE A 15 4.06 -0.08 5.61
C ILE A 15 3.39 0.87 6.60
N ASP A 16 3.78 2.14 6.55
CA ASP A 16 3.21 3.20 7.39
C ASP A 16 2.43 4.15 6.51
N ILE A 17 1.15 4.35 6.83
CA ILE A 17 0.23 5.11 5.99
C ILE A 17 -0.47 6.16 6.83
N SER A 18 -0.64 7.36 6.27
CA SER A 18 -1.48 8.40 6.85
C SER A 18 -2.64 8.67 5.91
N VAL A 19 -3.87 8.60 6.43
CA VAL A 19 -5.10 8.81 5.66
C VAL A 19 -5.96 9.84 6.37
N GLU A 20 -6.50 10.81 5.61
CA GLU A 20 -7.47 11.79 6.13
C GLU A 20 -8.57 12.00 5.11
N ASP A 21 -9.82 11.99 5.59
CA ASP A 21 -11.01 12.21 4.75
C ASP A 21 -11.07 11.28 3.53
N GLY A 22 -10.61 10.04 3.72
CA GLY A 22 -10.60 9.04 2.66
C GLY A 22 -9.53 9.26 1.59
N VAL A 23 -8.58 10.17 1.84
CA VAL A 23 -7.47 10.48 0.93
C VAL A 23 -6.15 10.07 1.57
N ILE A 24 -5.30 9.41 0.80
CA ILE A 24 -3.98 8.99 1.26
C ILE A 24 -3.07 10.22 1.34
N GLN A 25 -2.57 10.53 2.53
CA GLN A 25 -1.69 11.68 2.74
C GLN A 25 -0.23 11.31 2.54
N SER A 26 0.16 10.14 3.01
CA SER A 26 1.53 9.66 2.86
C SER A 26 1.60 8.15 2.99
N VAL A 27 2.61 7.56 2.38
CA VAL A 27 2.90 6.13 2.46
C VAL A 27 4.39 5.97 2.58
N LYS A 28 4.84 5.13 3.52
CA LYS A 28 6.25 4.81 3.69
C LYS A 28 6.42 3.30 3.77
N PHE A 29 7.23 2.75 2.88
CA PHE A 29 7.64 1.36 2.92
C PHE A 29 9.01 1.25 3.59
N THR A 30 9.17 0.24 4.44
CA THR A 30 10.47 -0.11 5.02
C THR A 30 10.91 -1.43 4.43
N GLY A 31 12.05 -1.44 3.77
CA GLY A 31 12.56 -2.62 3.06
C GLY A 31 11.91 -2.80 1.69
N GLY A 32 12.18 -3.92 1.06
CA GLY A 32 11.62 -4.26 -0.25
C GLY A 32 12.37 -3.63 -1.41
N CYS A 33 11.74 -3.69 -2.58
CA CYS A 33 12.27 -3.15 -3.83
C CYS A 33 12.20 -1.62 -3.79
N ASN A 34 13.34 -0.98 -3.59
CA ASN A 34 13.39 0.46 -3.32
C ASN A 34 12.70 1.30 -4.41
N GLY A 35 13.02 1.05 -5.68
CA GLY A 35 12.41 1.80 -6.79
C GLY A 35 10.90 1.58 -6.88
N ASN A 36 10.46 0.32 -6.78
CA ASN A 36 9.05 -0.02 -6.86
C ASN A 36 8.24 0.55 -5.69
N THR A 37 8.74 0.42 -4.47
CA THR A 37 8.01 0.90 -3.29
C THR A 37 7.94 2.42 -3.26
N GLN A 38 9.01 3.11 -3.68
CA GLN A 38 8.99 4.57 -3.78
C GLN A 38 7.99 5.04 -4.83
N GLY A 39 7.95 4.36 -5.99
CA GLY A 39 7.01 4.69 -7.05
C GLY A 39 5.56 4.52 -6.61
N VAL A 40 5.25 3.39 -5.99
CA VAL A 40 3.91 3.13 -5.48
C VAL A 40 3.52 4.17 -4.43
N ALA A 41 4.41 4.48 -3.49
CA ALA A 41 4.14 5.46 -2.45
C ALA A 41 3.89 6.86 -3.05
N ALA A 42 4.68 7.26 -4.03
CA ALA A 42 4.53 8.55 -4.68
C ALA A 42 3.21 8.66 -5.44
N LEU A 43 2.82 7.60 -6.16
CA LEU A 43 1.57 7.58 -6.92
C LEU A 43 0.35 7.53 -6.02
N ALA A 44 0.44 6.83 -4.88
CA ALA A 44 -0.68 6.71 -3.95
C ALA A 44 -0.96 8.01 -3.20
N LYS A 45 0.05 8.85 -2.99
CA LYS A 45 -0.11 10.10 -2.26
C LYS A 45 -1.09 11.02 -2.97
N GLY A 46 -2.13 11.47 -2.26
CA GLY A 46 -3.17 12.31 -2.81
C GLY A 46 -4.31 11.54 -3.47
N MET A 47 -4.19 10.21 -3.56
CA MET A 47 -5.22 9.37 -4.16
C MET A 47 -6.29 9.00 -3.13
N LYS A 48 -7.54 8.89 -3.57
CA LYS A 48 -8.59 8.39 -2.70
C LYS A 48 -8.36 6.92 -2.42
N VAL A 49 -8.62 6.50 -1.18
CA VAL A 49 -8.44 5.10 -0.77
C VAL A 49 -9.20 4.14 -1.70
N LYS A 50 -10.46 4.44 -1.98
CA LYS A 50 -11.28 3.60 -2.85
C LYS A 50 -10.70 3.46 -4.25
N GLU A 51 -10.17 4.54 -4.79
CA GLU A 51 -9.55 4.53 -6.11
C GLU A 51 -8.29 3.66 -6.11
N TYR A 52 -7.48 3.77 -5.07
CA TYR A 52 -6.29 2.94 -4.94
C TYR A 52 -6.66 1.45 -4.86
N LEU A 53 -7.67 1.12 -4.06
CA LEU A 53 -8.13 -0.27 -3.92
C LEU A 53 -8.60 -0.84 -5.26
N ASP A 54 -9.34 -0.06 -6.04
CA ASP A 54 -9.83 -0.51 -7.33
C ASP A 54 -8.71 -0.83 -8.30
N ARG A 55 -7.61 -0.10 -8.22
CA ARG A 55 -6.49 -0.23 -9.16
C ARG A 55 -5.46 -1.28 -8.74
N CYS A 56 -5.20 -1.39 -7.46
CA CYS A 56 -4.04 -2.15 -6.98
C CYS A 56 -4.35 -3.42 -6.21
N LYS A 57 -5.56 -3.59 -5.73
CA LYS A 57 -5.92 -4.79 -5.00
C LYS A 57 -5.89 -6.01 -5.91
N GLY A 58 -5.16 -7.04 -5.49
CA GLY A 58 -5.07 -8.28 -6.27
C GLY A 58 -3.89 -8.34 -7.23
N ILE A 59 -3.05 -7.31 -7.28
CA ILE A 59 -1.86 -7.34 -8.13
C ILE A 59 -0.84 -8.32 -7.54
N HIS A 60 -0.36 -9.24 -8.37
CA HIS A 60 0.63 -10.24 -7.97
C HIS A 60 2.02 -9.86 -8.47
N CYS A 61 3.04 -10.26 -7.72
CA CYS A 61 4.43 -10.07 -8.11
C CYS A 61 4.97 -11.41 -8.63
N GLY A 62 5.03 -11.57 -9.94
CA GLY A 62 5.46 -12.83 -10.56
C GLY A 62 4.58 -13.98 -10.13
N ALA A 63 5.19 -15.05 -9.58
CA ALA A 63 4.47 -16.23 -9.11
C ALA A 63 3.91 -16.07 -7.69
N ARG A 64 4.18 -14.95 -7.03
CA ARG A 64 3.68 -14.71 -5.68
C ARG A 64 2.20 -14.36 -5.70
N PRO A 65 1.42 -14.79 -4.69
CA PRO A 65 -0.02 -14.49 -4.64
C PRO A 65 -0.33 -13.04 -4.28
N THR A 66 0.70 -12.21 -4.02
CA THR A 66 0.53 -10.83 -3.62
C THR A 66 1.72 -10.00 -4.09
N SER A 67 1.69 -8.70 -3.83
CA SER A 67 2.76 -7.75 -4.19
C SER A 67 2.76 -6.60 -3.19
N CYS A 68 3.78 -5.74 -3.23
CA CYS A 68 3.80 -4.55 -2.38
C CYS A 68 2.58 -3.64 -2.63
N PRO A 69 2.19 -3.36 -3.90
CA PRO A 69 0.95 -2.61 -4.14
C PRO A 69 -0.30 -3.29 -3.58
N ASP A 70 -0.39 -4.61 -3.70
CA ASP A 70 -1.52 -5.36 -3.16
C ASP A 70 -1.56 -5.33 -1.63
N GLN A 71 -0.39 -5.46 -0.98
CA GLN A 71 -0.30 -5.39 0.47
C GLN A 71 -0.70 -4.02 1.00
N LEU A 72 -0.33 -2.95 0.30
CA LEU A 72 -0.78 -1.61 0.64
C LEU A 72 -2.31 -1.51 0.52
N ALA A 73 -2.88 -2.09 -0.53
CA ALA A 73 -4.33 -2.13 -0.71
C ALA A 73 -5.02 -2.88 0.44
N GLN A 74 -4.44 -4.01 0.87
CA GLN A 74 -5.01 -4.77 2.00
C GLN A 74 -4.95 -3.97 3.29
N ALA A 75 -3.86 -3.24 3.53
CA ALA A 75 -3.74 -2.36 4.70
C ALA A 75 -4.81 -1.26 4.66
N LEU A 76 -5.01 -0.64 3.50
CA LEU A 76 -6.01 0.41 3.32
C LEU A 76 -7.45 -0.12 3.45
N SER A 77 -7.70 -1.37 3.06
CA SER A 77 -9.02 -1.99 3.21
C SER A 77 -9.47 -2.01 4.67
N GLN A 78 -8.54 -2.17 5.59
CA GLN A 78 -8.86 -2.18 7.02
C GLN A 78 -9.30 -0.79 7.50
N ALA A 79 -8.89 0.26 6.82
CA ALA A 79 -9.20 1.62 7.21
C ALA A 79 -10.60 2.06 6.76
N VAL A 80 -11.14 1.46 5.69
CA VAL A 80 -12.44 1.86 5.14
C VAL A 80 -13.56 0.92 5.57
N GLU A 81 -13.24 -0.13 6.28
CA GLU A 81 -14.21 -1.04 6.88
C GLU A 81 -14.42 -0.68 8.35
#